data_28e6ea7f34f5a1fb28b9f804076f853a
#
_entry.id   28e6ea7f34f5a1fb28b9f804076f853a
#
_cell.length_a   1.000
_cell.length_b   1.000
_cell.length_c   1.000
_cell.angle_alpha   90.00
_cell.angle_beta   90.00
_cell.angle_gamma   90.00
#
_symmetry.space_group_name_H-M   'P 1'
#
loop_
_entity.id
_entity.type
_entity.pdbx_description
1 polymer ?
#
loop_
_entity_poly.entity_id
_entity_poly.type
_entity_poly.pdbx_seq_one_letter_code
_entity_poly.pdbx_strand_id
1 'polypeptide(L)'
;LLEISWRDAHCGVWTLDGRRRTAHHRFVRDGDRLLLIRSREWRYAEEDPEFHDGAWYREREYEVDGSHTQLLRPHGERGSFRQDRDRNPDSTVHRRPPAFGDWADLAMLHPAVVSPPALTEAAAEDAPVEAPWSPPRPLRFEHADALFRPGAVFRSGHWTGRTARVEVHDAGVLRLPTGRVVACDPTSVWERTEPYTVPVPVGDHPVALSAVRFDDDPTHVRAAAARVVFADVPVASWEPATLPGQDPRRLDDGEFFGFGVDGGIGCFFDAAALPHFLKLMEDFDRYTDVFLGDNPEGIEVQGERTLSITDPDSGANLVAFSSGWGDGSYPVWAGRDADGRVCRLVADLLVVNGATLLG
;
A
#
# COMPACT_ATOMS: atom_id res chain seq x y z
N LEU A 1 2.81 27.18 7.86
CA LEU A 1 1.47 26.60 7.92
C LEU A 1 1.52 25.30 8.73
N LEU A 2 0.53 25.09 9.59
CA LEU A 2 0.42 23.88 10.40
C LEU A 2 -0.84 23.11 10.00
N GLU A 3 -0.69 21.79 9.89
CA GLU A 3 -1.74 20.82 9.57
C GLU A 3 -1.83 19.83 10.73
N ILE A 4 -2.86 19.90 11.55
CA ILE A 4 -2.96 19.12 12.77
C ILE A 4 -4.30 18.40 12.86
N SER A 5 -4.25 17.08 12.95
CA SER A 5 -5.39 16.22 13.28
C SER A 5 -4.95 15.18 14.32
N TRP A 6 -5.21 15.47 15.60
CA TRP A 6 -4.86 14.51 16.66
C TRP A 6 -5.69 13.24 16.61
N ARG A 7 -6.89 13.29 16.02
CA ARG A 7 -7.73 12.12 15.79
C ARG A 7 -7.07 11.14 14.83
N ASP A 8 -6.42 11.68 13.78
CA ASP A 8 -5.78 10.89 12.72
C ASP A 8 -4.27 10.75 12.98
N ALA A 9 -3.81 11.08 14.20
CA ALA A 9 -2.42 11.05 14.63
C ALA A 9 -1.46 11.88 13.74
N HIS A 10 -1.97 12.88 13.00
CA HIS A 10 -1.22 13.66 12.02
C HIS A 10 -0.78 15.02 12.54
N CYS A 11 0.46 15.41 12.20
CA CYS A 11 0.96 16.76 12.32
C CYS A 11 1.89 17.08 11.13
N GLY A 12 1.52 18.07 10.33
CA GLY A 12 2.28 18.58 9.19
C GLY A 12 2.77 20.01 9.46
N VAL A 13 4.00 20.30 9.09
CA VAL A 13 4.61 21.64 9.23
C VAL A 13 5.18 22.08 7.89
N TRP A 14 4.59 23.13 7.30
CA TRP A 14 5.07 23.74 6.07
C TRP A 14 5.88 25.00 6.37
N THR A 15 7.01 25.14 5.70
CA THR A 15 7.80 26.38 5.63
C THR A 15 7.61 27.02 4.27
N LEU A 16 7.49 28.35 4.22
CA LEU A 16 7.31 29.13 3.00
C LEU A 16 8.45 30.14 2.84
N ASP A 17 8.80 30.49 1.59
CA ASP A 17 9.74 31.57 1.22
C ASP A 17 9.03 32.92 0.97
N GLY A 18 7.83 33.08 1.53
CA GLY A 18 6.93 34.20 1.33
C GLY A 18 5.71 33.83 0.48
N ARG A 19 5.88 33.05 -0.57
CA ARG A 19 4.76 32.62 -1.47
C ARG A 19 4.72 31.11 -1.68
N ARG A 20 5.88 30.47 -1.83
CA ARG A 20 6.00 29.07 -2.19
C ARG A 20 6.36 28.23 -0.96
N ARG A 21 5.81 27.02 -0.91
CA ARG A 21 6.19 26.03 0.10
C ARG A 21 7.59 25.49 -0.20
N THR A 22 8.50 25.62 0.72
CA THR A 22 9.92 25.25 0.58
C THR A 22 10.30 24.03 1.39
N ALA A 23 9.56 23.73 2.45
CA ALA A 23 9.75 22.50 3.20
C ALA A 23 8.44 22.00 3.80
N HIS A 24 8.33 20.68 3.93
CA HIS A 24 7.27 19.98 4.62
C HIS A 24 7.87 18.95 5.57
N HIS A 25 7.51 19.03 6.84
CA HIS A 25 7.86 18.02 7.85
C HIS A 25 6.59 17.36 8.33
N ARG A 26 6.50 16.04 8.13
CA ARG A 26 5.35 15.25 8.52
C ARG A 26 5.68 14.39 9.73
N PHE A 27 4.82 14.47 10.74
CA PHE A 27 4.92 13.72 11.97
C PHE A 27 3.68 12.83 12.15
N VAL A 28 3.88 11.69 12.79
CA VAL A 28 2.82 10.85 13.34
C VAL A 28 2.85 10.94 14.85
N ARG A 29 1.69 11.11 15.47
CA ARG A 29 1.56 11.04 16.92
C ARG A 29 1.55 9.59 17.39
N ASP A 30 2.47 9.27 18.29
CA ASP A 30 2.59 7.97 18.94
C ASP A 30 2.61 8.16 20.45
N GLY A 31 1.43 8.00 21.08
CA GLY A 31 1.23 8.30 22.48
C GLY A 31 1.51 9.77 22.83
N ASP A 32 2.55 9.99 23.62
CA ASP A 32 3.06 11.30 24.06
C ASP A 32 4.19 11.86 23.19
N ARG A 33 4.43 11.29 22.01
CA ARG A 33 5.51 11.67 21.09
C ARG A 33 4.97 12.03 19.71
N LEU A 34 5.72 12.90 19.03
CA LEU A 34 5.65 13.13 17.59
C LEU A 34 6.86 12.48 16.96
N LEU A 35 6.65 11.53 16.08
CA LEU A 35 7.68 10.88 15.27
C LEU A 35 7.76 11.59 13.93
N LEU A 36 8.91 12.17 13.58
CA LEU A 36 9.14 12.66 12.23
C LEU A 36 9.23 11.44 11.30
N ILE A 37 8.31 11.34 10.34
CA ILE A 37 8.25 10.23 9.41
C ILE A 37 8.71 10.60 8.01
N ARG A 38 8.56 11.87 7.62
CA ARG A 38 8.94 12.35 6.30
C ARG A 38 9.32 13.81 6.35
N SER A 39 10.38 14.20 5.62
CA SER A 39 10.69 15.60 5.32
C SER A 39 10.92 15.79 3.84
N ARG A 40 10.30 16.82 3.26
CA ARG A 40 10.44 17.22 1.86
C ARG A 40 10.97 18.64 1.82
N GLU A 41 11.90 18.93 0.93
CA GLU A 41 12.47 20.26 0.74
C GLU A 41 12.59 20.59 -0.73
N TRP A 42 12.26 21.82 -1.10
CA TRP A 42 12.37 22.36 -2.45
C TRP A 42 13.24 23.61 -2.44
N ARG A 43 14.04 23.79 -3.48
CA ARG A 43 14.74 25.05 -3.78
C ARG A 43 14.39 25.48 -5.19
N TYR A 44 13.80 26.63 -5.30
CA TYR A 44 13.31 27.19 -6.55
C TYR A 44 14.25 28.25 -7.08
N ALA A 45 14.36 28.39 -8.42
CA ALA A 45 14.84 29.62 -9.02
C ALA A 45 13.79 30.75 -8.84
N GLU A 46 14.16 31.99 -9.08
CA GLU A 46 13.32 33.15 -8.77
C GLU A 46 11.95 33.07 -9.47
N GLU A 47 11.92 32.63 -10.72
CA GLU A 47 10.72 32.55 -11.55
C GLU A 47 10.03 31.18 -11.54
N ASP A 48 10.57 30.19 -10.85
CA ASP A 48 9.97 28.85 -10.81
C ASP A 48 8.60 28.87 -10.14
N PRO A 49 7.59 28.20 -10.68
CA PRO A 49 6.34 27.98 -9.97
C PRO A 49 6.57 27.03 -8.77
N GLU A 50 5.64 27.04 -7.82
CA GLU A 50 5.63 26.10 -6.71
C GLU A 50 5.58 24.65 -7.25
N PHE A 51 6.39 23.75 -6.64
CA PHE A 51 6.54 22.34 -7.03
C PHE A 51 6.99 22.11 -8.49
N HIS A 52 7.75 23.06 -9.06
CA HIS A 52 8.31 22.91 -10.39
C HIS A 52 9.15 21.62 -10.51
N ASP A 53 8.94 20.81 -11.56
CA ASP A 53 9.62 19.54 -11.77
C ASP A 53 11.15 19.65 -11.89
N GLY A 54 11.67 20.78 -12.35
CA GLY A 54 13.11 21.07 -12.44
C GLY A 54 13.70 21.66 -11.16
N ALA A 55 12.92 21.95 -10.12
CA ALA A 55 13.44 22.45 -8.86
C ALA A 55 14.32 21.42 -8.17
N TRP A 56 15.31 21.90 -7.42
CA TRP A 56 16.04 21.02 -6.51
C TRP A 56 15.05 20.47 -5.49
N TYR A 57 15.07 19.15 -5.29
CA TYR A 57 14.17 18.46 -4.39
C TYR A 57 14.91 17.43 -3.56
N ARG A 58 14.59 17.37 -2.27
CA ARG A 58 15.05 16.34 -1.35
C ARG A 58 13.89 15.82 -0.53
N GLU A 59 13.76 14.50 -0.48
CA GLU A 59 12.85 13.81 0.42
C GLU A 59 13.64 12.87 1.33
N ARG A 60 13.25 12.79 2.58
CA ARG A 60 13.75 11.81 3.54
C ARG A 60 12.60 11.13 4.23
N GLU A 61 12.64 9.82 4.27
CA GLU A 61 11.74 8.99 5.05
C GLU A 61 12.51 8.41 6.22
N TYR A 62 12.00 8.61 7.44
CA TYR A 62 12.68 8.26 8.68
C TYR A 62 12.05 7.03 9.29
N GLU A 63 12.89 6.13 9.79
CA GLU A 63 12.48 5.00 10.61
C GLU A 63 12.51 5.35 12.10
N VAL A 64 11.85 4.53 12.93
CA VAL A 64 11.78 4.75 14.38
C VAL A 64 13.15 4.68 15.04
N ASP A 65 14.11 3.94 14.47
CA ASP A 65 15.49 3.83 14.94
C ASP A 65 16.40 4.98 14.49
N GLY A 66 15.84 6.00 13.80
CA GLY A 66 16.57 7.17 13.29
C GLY A 66 17.26 6.93 11.95
N SER A 67 17.23 5.73 11.40
CA SER A 67 17.67 5.50 10.03
C SER A 67 16.73 6.21 9.06
N HIS A 68 17.23 6.60 7.89
CA HIS A 68 16.41 7.21 6.87
C HIS A 68 16.84 6.85 5.46
N THR A 69 15.88 6.85 4.55
CA THR A 69 16.10 6.80 3.11
C THR A 69 16.03 8.22 2.58
N GLN A 70 16.93 8.61 1.68
CA GLN A 70 16.94 9.91 1.05
C GLN A 70 16.80 9.78 -0.46
N LEU A 71 15.88 10.56 -1.03
CA LEU A 71 15.76 10.82 -2.44
C LEU A 71 16.26 12.24 -2.73
N LEU A 72 17.10 12.41 -3.72
CA LEU A 72 17.63 13.71 -4.13
C LEU A 72 17.46 13.88 -5.64
N ARG A 73 16.85 14.98 -6.04
CA ARG A 73 16.81 15.45 -7.43
C ARG A 73 17.55 16.78 -7.52
N PRO A 74 18.71 16.83 -8.21
CA PRO A 74 19.42 18.07 -8.47
C PRO A 74 18.60 19.04 -9.32
N HIS A 75 18.91 20.34 -9.22
CA HIS A 75 18.26 21.36 -10.02
C HIS A 75 18.47 21.13 -11.51
N GLY A 76 17.40 21.28 -12.30
CA GLY A 76 17.41 21.11 -13.75
C GLY A 76 17.32 19.66 -14.25
N GLU A 77 17.38 18.68 -13.39
CA GLU A 77 17.21 17.27 -13.74
C GLU A 77 15.74 16.85 -13.60
N ARG A 78 15.14 16.37 -14.70
CA ARG A 78 13.77 15.83 -14.68
C ARG A 78 13.80 14.31 -14.59
N GLY A 79 13.07 13.76 -13.59
CA GLY A 79 12.88 12.32 -13.45
C GLY A 79 14.11 11.52 -12.99
N SER A 80 15.22 12.20 -12.64
CA SER A 80 16.44 11.57 -12.15
C SER A 80 16.52 11.72 -10.63
N PHE A 81 16.42 10.60 -9.90
CA PHE A 81 16.54 10.58 -8.44
C PHE A 81 17.71 9.70 -8.03
N ARG A 82 18.51 10.22 -7.13
CA ARG A 82 19.52 9.43 -6.43
C ARG A 82 18.96 9.02 -5.09
N GLN A 83 18.94 7.72 -4.79
CA GLN A 83 18.51 7.17 -3.52
C GLN A 83 19.74 6.79 -2.70
N ASP A 84 19.90 7.40 -1.54
CA ASP A 84 20.93 7.08 -0.58
C ASP A 84 20.25 6.60 0.72
N ARG A 85 20.85 5.62 1.40
CA ARG A 85 20.46 5.21 2.75
C ARG A 85 21.52 5.70 3.71
N ASP A 86 21.13 6.50 4.67
CA ASP A 86 22.03 6.98 5.71
C ASP A 86 21.51 6.53 7.08
N ARG A 87 22.42 6.29 7.99
CA ARG A 87 22.12 5.91 9.37
C ARG A 87 22.71 6.99 10.27
N ASN A 88 21.89 7.99 10.62
CA ASN A 88 22.26 8.99 11.59
C ASN A 88 21.45 8.80 12.88
N PRO A 89 22.03 8.12 13.89
CA PRO A 89 21.36 7.88 15.17
C PRO A 89 21.12 9.17 15.99
N ASP A 90 21.79 10.28 15.66
CA ASP A 90 21.65 11.55 16.36
C ASP A 90 20.52 12.44 15.80
N SER A 91 19.87 12.05 14.70
CA SER A 91 18.69 12.75 14.23
C SER A 91 17.54 12.52 15.21
N THR A 92 17.26 13.49 16.06
CA THR A 92 16.10 13.48 16.98
C THR A 92 14.81 13.53 16.18
N VAL A 93 14.36 12.36 15.76
CA VAL A 93 13.07 12.16 15.05
C VAL A 93 11.87 12.25 16.00
N HIS A 94 12.11 12.49 17.30
CA HIS A 94 11.08 12.53 18.34
C HIS A 94 10.91 13.94 18.89
N ARG A 95 9.65 14.39 19.02
CA ARG A 95 9.28 15.62 19.72
C ARG A 95 8.10 15.37 20.65
N ARG A 96 7.87 16.27 21.59
CA ARG A 96 6.63 16.25 22.37
C ARG A 96 5.51 16.93 21.56
N PRO A 97 4.29 16.39 21.56
CA PRO A 97 3.15 17.13 21.05
C PRO A 97 3.02 18.46 21.82
N PRO A 98 2.93 19.60 21.15
CA PRO A 98 2.75 20.87 21.81
C PRO A 98 1.38 20.94 22.48
N ALA A 99 1.25 21.76 23.52
CA ALA A 99 -0.04 22.16 24.02
C ALA A 99 -0.77 22.99 22.97
N PHE A 100 -2.11 23.01 23.01
CA PHE A 100 -2.90 23.82 22.09
C PHE A 100 -2.51 25.30 22.22
N GLY A 101 -2.16 25.91 21.10
CA GLY A 101 -1.70 27.31 21.04
C GLY A 101 -0.18 27.50 21.20
N ASP A 102 0.57 26.49 21.61
CA ASP A 102 2.03 26.56 21.77
C ASP A 102 2.74 25.91 20.55
N TRP A 103 2.67 26.60 19.42
CA TRP A 103 3.16 26.10 18.13
C TRP A 103 4.58 26.56 17.77
N ALA A 104 5.22 27.38 18.61
CA ALA A 104 6.48 28.02 18.28
C ALA A 104 7.60 27.01 17.96
N ASP A 105 7.71 25.94 18.75
CA ASP A 105 8.74 24.91 18.55
C ASP A 105 8.57 24.16 17.22
N LEU A 106 7.32 23.94 16.79
CA LEU A 106 7.03 23.33 15.48
C LEU A 106 7.31 24.31 14.34
N ALA A 107 7.01 25.60 14.52
CA ALA A 107 7.27 26.63 13.52
C ALA A 107 8.78 26.85 13.27
N MET A 108 9.63 26.58 14.27
CA MET A 108 11.08 26.73 14.21
C MET A 108 11.84 25.50 13.68
N LEU A 109 11.14 24.46 13.19
CA LEU A 109 11.77 23.22 12.73
C LEU A 109 12.72 23.39 11.54
N HIS A 110 12.46 24.36 10.67
CA HIS A 110 13.32 24.60 9.52
C HIS A 110 14.47 25.58 9.88
N PRO A 111 15.74 25.27 9.52
CA PRO A 111 16.89 26.10 9.88
C PRO A 111 16.84 27.55 9.37
N ALA A 112 16.09 27.81 8.31
CA ALA A 112 15.89 29.16 7.78
C ALA A 112 14.96 30.03 8.64
N VAL A 113 14.22 29.45 9.58
CA VAL A 113 13.34 30.18 10.50
C VAL A 113 14.14 30.59 11.73
N VAL A 114 14.56 31.85 11.79
CA VAL A 114 15.40 32.39 12.87
C VAL A 114 14.61 33.04 14.00
N SER A 115 13.30 33.23 13.82
CA SER A 115 12.43 33.83 14.84
C SER A 115 11.03 33.22 14.75
N PRO A 116 10.31 33.08 15.88
CA PRO A 116 8.92 32.65 15.83
C PRO A 116 8.10 33.58 14.93
N PRO A 117 7.33 33.07 13.98
CA PRO A 117 6.45 33.91 13.16
C PRO A 117 5.38 34.57 14.04
N ALA A 118 5.07 35.82 13.76
CA ALA A 118 3.88 36.44 14.33
C ALA A 118 2.64 35.73 13.74
N LEU A 119 1.81 35.15 14.60
CA LEU A 119 0.53 34.60 14.18
C LEU A 119 -0.39 35.78 13.89
N THR A 120 -0.78 35.94 12.64
CA THR A 120 -1.81 36.91 12.22
C THR A 120 -3.03 36.14 11.76
N GLU A 121 -4.21 36.51 12.26
CA GLU A 121 -5.46 36.08 11.66
C GLU A 121 -5.59 36.78 10.30
N ALA A 122 -5.56 36.02 9.22
CA ALA A 122 -5.96 36.54 7.91
C ALA A 122 -7.47 36.77 7.92
N ALA A 123 -7.91 37.97 7.53
CA ALA A 123 -9.32 38.22 7.32
C ALA A 123 -9.83 37.27 6.21
N ALA A 124 -10.86 36.52 6.53
CA ALA A 124 -11.42 35.45 5.66
C ALA A 124 -11.99 35.97 4.33
N GLU A 125 -12.03 37.29 4.12
CA GLU A 125 -12.69 37.92 2.99
C GLU A 125 -11.90 37.88 1.67
N ASP A 126 -10.59 37.66 1.70
CA ASP A 126 -9.71 37.72 0.51
C ASP A 126 -8.99 36.40 0.17
N ALA A 127 -9.20 35.34 0.91
CA ALA A 127 -8.61 34.04 0.58
C ALA A 127 -9.48 33.32 -0.47
N PRO A 128 -8.88 32.76 -1.53
CA PRO A 128 -9.63 31.83 -2.39
C PRO A 128 -10.21 30.74 -1.49
N VAL A 129 -11.47 30.35 -1.74
CA VAL A 129 -12.16 29.29 -1.02
C VAL A 129 -11.46 27.96 -1.43
N GLU A 130 -10.31 27.71 -0.86
CA GLU A 130 -9.73 26.38 -0.93
C GLU A 130 -10.58 25.42 -0.08
N ALA A 131 -10.73 24.20 -0.56
CA ALA A 131 -11.38 23.17 0.24
C ALA A 131 -10.67 23.07 1.60
N PRO A 132 -11.41 22.93 2.71
CA PRO A 132 -10.79 22.77 4.02
C PRO A 132 -9.76 21.65 3.98
N TRP A 133 -8.57 21.88 4.56
CA TRP A 133 -7.56 20.85 4.68
C TRP A 133 -8.12 19.60 5.37
N SER A 134 -7.74 18.44 4.89
CA SER A 134 -8.04 17.15 5.52
C SER A 134 -6.75 16.35 5.70
N PRO A 135 -6.65 15.52 6.76
CA PRO A 135 -5.51 14.64 6.94
C PRO A 135 -5.40 13.66 5.77
N PRO A 136 -4.19 13.12 5.50
CA PRO A 136 -3.98 12.14 4.45
C PRO A 136 -4.97 10.98 4.52
N ARG A 137 -5.44 10.55 3.36
CA ARG A 137 -6.38 9.44 3.19
C ARG A 137 -5.71 8.33 2.41
N PRO A 138 -5.04 7.39 3.07
CA PRO A 138 -4.52 6.20 2.42
C PRO A 138 -5.60 5.44 1.65
N LEU A 139 -5.17 4.61 0.70
CA LEU A 139 -6.09 3.74 -0.04
C LEU A 139 -6.99 2.96 0.93
N ARG A 140 -8.25 2.79 0.56
CA ARG A 140 -9.24 2.00 1.30
C ARG A 140 -9.80 0.90 0.41
N PHE A 141 -10.19 -0.20 1.03
CA PHE A 141 -10.84 -1.29 0.33
C PHE A 141 -12.35 -1.03 0.21
N GLU A 142 -12.74 -0.24 -0.79
CA GLU A 142 -14.11 0.30 -0.89
C GLU A 142 -15.15 -0.72 -1.35
N HIS A 143 -14.76 -1.70 -2.18
CA HIS A 143 -15.69 -2.63 -2.84
C HIS A 143 -15.53 -4.08 -2.39
N ALA A 144 -15.02 -4.30 -1.18
CA ALA A 144 -14.66 -5.61 -0.65
C ALA A 144 -15.74 -6.69 -0.84
N ASP A 145 -17.00 -6.38 -0.50
CA ASP A 145 -18.10 -7.34 -0.62
C ASP A 145 -18.57 -7.52 -2.06
N ALA A 146 -18.57 -6.45 -2.83
CA ALA A 146 -19.02 -6.47 -4.22
C ALA A 146 -18.07 -7.26 -5.13
N LEU A 147 -16.76 -7.23 -4.86
CA LEU A 147 -15.75 -8.01 -5.57
C LEU A 147 -15.97 -9.52 -5.47
N PHE A 148 -16.66 -9.99 -4.43
CA PHE A 148 -16.97 -11.42 -4.28
C PHE A 148 -18.47 -11.71 -4.35
N ARG A 149 -19.23 -10.80 -4.95
CA ARG A 149 -20.66 -10.98 -5.25
C ARG A 149 -20.85 -11.27 -6.75
N PRO A 150 -21.11 -12.51 -7.16
CA PRO A 150 -21.32 -12.85 -8.57
C PRO A 150 -22.40 -11.96 -9.17
N GLY A 151 -22.13 -11.42 -10.37
CA GLY A 151 -23.05 -10.56 -11.09
C GLY A 151 -22.99 -9.08 -10.72
N ALA A 152 -22.24 -8.67 -9.69
CA ALA A 152 -21.99 -7.23 -9.41
C ALA A 152 -21.39 -6.56 -10.65
N VAL A 153 -21.83 -5.35 -10.95
CA VAL A 153 -21.43 -4.60 -12.16
C VAL A 153 -20.69 -3.34 -11.77
N PHE A 154 -19.52 -3.17 -12.34
CA PHE A 154 -18.68 -1.99 -12.18
C PHE A 154 -18.57 -1.18 -13.46
N ARG A 155 -18.42 0.14 -13.34
CA ARG A 155 -18.06 1.06 -14.43
C ARG A 155 -16.89 1.92 -14.01
N SER A 156 -15.89 2.07 -14.87
CA SER A 156 -14.74 2.92 -14.58
C SER A 156 -14.42 3.86 -15.76
N GLY A 157 -14.07 5.10 -15.45
CA GLY A 157 -13.50 6.05 -16.38
C GLY A 157 -12.14 5.57 -16.94
N HIS A 158 -11.35 4.85 -16.14
CA HIS A 158 -10.10 4.23 -16.57
C HIS A 158 -10.31 3.16 -17.65
N TRP A 159 -11.50 2.58 -17.75
CA TRP A 159 -11.89 1.65 -18.82
C TRP A 159 -12.64 2.36 -19.95
N THR A 160 -12.45 3.66 -20.13
CA THR A 160 -13.20 4.47 -21.11
C THR A 160 -14.74 4.41 -20.94
N GLY A 161 -15.20 4.25 -19.69
CA GLY A 161 -16.64 4.17 -19.35
C GLY A 161 -17.27 2.78 -19.58
N ARG A 162 -16.47 1.77 -19.92
CA ARG A 162 -16.94 0.36 -20.07
C ARG A 162 -17.47 -0.17 -18.73
N THR A 163 -18.32 -1.17 -18.84
CA THR A 163 -18.82 -1.95 -17.69
C THR A 163 -18.21 -3.35 -17.67
N ALA A 164 -18.03 -3.87 -16.47
CA ALA A 164 -17.54 -5.21 -16.26
C ALA A 164 -18.33 -5.89 -15.12
N ARG A 165 -18.51 -7.18 -15.23
CA ARG A 165 -19.31 -8.01 -14.33
C ARG A 165 -18.43 -8.98 -13.55
N VAL A 166 -18.68 -9.06 -12.24
CA VAL A 166 -17.95 -9.96 -11.34
C VAL A 166 -18.35 -11.42 -11.57
N GLU A 167 -17.33 -12.25 -11.68
CA GLU A 167 -17.39 -13.71 -11.59
C GLU A 167 -16.54 -14.17 -10.41
N VAL A 168 -16.93 -15.23 -9.73
CA VAL A 168 -16.17 -15.77 -8.59
C VAL A 168 -15.89 -17.24 -8.86
N HIS A 169 -14.62 -17.60 -8.81
CA HIS A 169 -14.12 -18.94 -9.10
C HIS A 169 -13.46 -19.54 -7.87
N ASP A 170 -13.60 -20.85 -7.71
CA ASP A 170 -12.85 -21.61 -6.71
C ASP A 170 -11.37 -21.67 -7.15
N ALA A 171 -10.48 -21.21 -6.29
CA ALA A 171 -9.03 -21.25 -6.48
C ALA A 171 -8.36 -22.33 -5.60
N GLY A 172 -9.15 -23.25 -5.05
CA GLY A 172 -8.67 -24.35 -4.23
C GLY A 172 -8.56 -24.01 -2.76
N VAL A 173 -7.62 -24.64 -2.08
CA VAL A 173 -7.45 -24.57 -0.63
C VAL A 173 -6.02 -24.14 -0.30
N LEU A 174 -5.89 -23.13 0.56
CA LEU A 174 -4.61 -22.71 1.15
C LEU A 174 -4.43 -23.41 2.50
N ARG A 175 -3.30 -24.12 2.66
CA ARG A 175 -2.95 -24.85 3.87
C ARG A 175 -1.94 -24.01 4.68
N LEU A 176 -2.34 -23.65 5.88
CA LEU A 176 -1.59 -22.77 6.78
C LEU A 176 -1.23 -23.50 8.08
N PRO A 177 -0.18 -24.33 8.10
CA PRO A 177 0.20 -25.07 9.30
C PRO A 177 0.68 -24.15 10.43
N THR A 178 1.14 -22.94 10.15
CA THR A 178 1.60 -21.99 11.19
C THR A 178 0.73 -20.75 11.32
N GLY A 179 -0.17 -20.49 10.38
CA GLY A 179 -1.01 -19.28 10.36
C GLY A 179 -0.22 -18.00 10.06
N ARG A 180 0.96 -18.11 9.47
CA ARG A 180 1.84 -17.00 9.07
C ARG A 180 1.82 -16.84 7.56
N VAL A 181 0.90 -16.01 7.06
CA VAL A 181 0.68 -15.86 5.62
C VAL A 181 1.69 -14.91 5.01
N VAL A 182 2.25 -15.32 3.88
CA VAL A 182 3.03 -14.52 2.95
C VAL A 182 2.18 -14.24 1.72
N ALA A 183 2.26 -13.03 1.18
CA ALA A 183 1.86 -12.73 -0.19
C ALA A 183 3.04 -12.10 -0.93
N CYS A 184 3.30 -12.57 -2.14
CA CYS A 184 4.36 -12.06 -3.00
C CYS A 184 4.11 -12.50 -4.45
N ASP A 185 4.97 -12.03 -5.35
CA ASP A 185 5.16 -12.68 -6.64
C ASP A 185 5.95 -13.98 -6.42
N PRO A 186 5.44 -15.16 -6.82
CA PRO A 186 6.17 -16.40 -6.67
C PRO A 186 7.50 -16.40 -7.43
N THR A 187 7.65 -15.54 -8.47
CA THR A 187 8.91 -15.40 -9.22
C THR A 187 9.96 -14.53 -8.53
N SER A 188 9.59 -13.93 -7.40
CA SER A 188 10.45 -13.00 -6.63
C SER A 188 10.54 -13.39 -5.15
N VAL A 189 10.51 -14.68 -4.83
CA VAL A 189 10.69 -15.17 -3.46
C VAL A 189 12.17 -15.16 -3.08
N TRP A 190 12.49 -14.58 -1.91
CA TRP A 190 13.88 -14.53 -1.39
C TRP A 190 13.92 -14.86 0.10
N GLU A 191 15.13 -15.06 0.61
CA GLU A 191 15.38 -15.38 2.03
C GLU A 191 14.78 -14.36 3.01
N ARG A 192 14.58 -13.10 2.57
CA ARG A 192 14.01 -12.02 3.37
C ARG A 192 12.50 -11.82 3.16
N THR A 193 11.85 -12.75 2.48
CA THR A 193 10.38 -12.72 2.34
C THR A 193 9.75 -12.94 3.70
N GLU A 194 9.02 -11.95 4.20
CA GLU A 194 8.42 -11.96 5.53
C GLU A 194 6.91 -12.17 5.46
N PRO A 195 6.32 -12.90 6.43
CA PRO A 195 4.87 -13.00 6.56
C PRO A 195 4.28 -11.70 7.11
N TYR A 196 2.99 -11.50 6.83
CA TYR A 196 2.23 -10.43 7.47
C TYR A 196 2.22 -10.57 9.01
N THR A 197 2.16 -9.42 9.67
CA THR A 197 2.13 -9.35 11.15
C THR A 197 0.80 -9.82 11.72
N VAL A 198 -0.27 -9.79 10.93
CA VAL A 198 -1.59 -10.24 11.33
C VAL A 198 -1.62 -11.78 11.39
N PRO A 199 -1.84 -12.38 12.58
CA PRO A 199 -1.97 -13.82 12.69
C PRO A 199 -3.32 -14.27 12.14
N VAL A 200 -3.32 -15.39 11.41
CA VAL A 200 -4.55 -16.00 10.89
C VAL A 200 -4.74 -17.40 11.48
N PRO A 201 -5.95 -17.96 11.46
CA PRO A 201 -6.19 -19.32 11.95
C PRO A 201 -5.34 -20.35 11.21
N VAL A 202 -4.78 -21.29 11.97
CA VAL A 202 -4.10 -22.49 11.45
C VAL A 202 -5.14 -23.42 10.83
N GLY A 203 -4.83 -24.06 9.71
CA GLY A 203 -5.70 -25.03 9.04
C GLY A 203 -5.76 -24.89 7.53
N ASP A 204 -6.78 -25.53 6.97
CA ASP A 204 -7.07 -25.53 5.54
C ASP A 204 -8.19 -24.52 5.25
N HIS A 205 -7.93 -23.58 4.35
CA HIS A 205 -8.82 -22.45 4.11
C HIS A 205 -9.16 -22.32 2.62
N PRO A 206 -10.45 -22.23 2.25
CA PRO A 206 -10.84 -22.05 0.86
C PRO A 206 -10.34 -20.71 0.31
N VAL A 207 -9.88 -20.74 -0.94
CA VAL A 207 -9.46 -19.58 -1.70
C VAL A 207 -10.42 -19.35 -2.85
N ALA A 208 -10.84 -18.11 -3.04
CA ALA A 208 -11.68 -17.70 -4.17
C ALA A 208 -10.97 -16.63 -4.98
N LEU A 209 -11.01 -16.77 -6.31
CA LEU A 209 -10.57 -15.74 -7.25
C LEU A 209 -11.80 -14.97 -7.75
N SER A 210 -11.80 -13.66 -7.55
CA SER A 210 -12.72 -12.74 -8.19
C SER A 210 -12.14 -12.31 -9.53
N ALA A 211 -12.92 -12.44 -10.60
CA ALA A 211 -12.58 -11.92 -11.91
C ALA A 211 -13.68 -10.97 -12.39
N VAL A 212 -13.32 -10.00 -13.21
CA VAL A 212 -14.26 -9.14 -13.91
C VAL A 212 -14.21 -9.42 -15.41
N ARG A 213 -15.39 -9.63 -16.00
CA ARG A 213 -15.58 -9.80 -17.43
C ARG A 213 -16.20 -8.55 -18.01
N PHE A 214 -15.61 -8.01 -19.08
CA PHE A 214 -16.14 -6.82 -19.74
C PHE A 214 -17.37 -7.15 -20.58
N ASP A 215 -18.43 -6.35 -20.42
CA ASP A 215 -19.72 -6.61 -21.07
C ASP A 215 -19.66 -6.47 -22.61
N ASP A 216 -18.77 -5.63 -23.12
CA ASP A 216 -18.56 -5.37 -24.56
C ASP A 216 -17.55 -6.33 -25.22
N ASP A 217 -16.77 -7.06 -24.43
CA ASP A 217 -15.82 -8.08 -24.88
C ASP A 217 -15.78 -9.24 -23.89
N PRO A 218 -16.61 -10.27 -24.07
CA PRO A 218 -16.66 -11.44 -23.17
C PRO A 218 -15.36 -12.22 -23.07
N THR A 219 -14.41 -12.03 -23.99
CA THR A 219 -13.09 -12.67 -23.93
C THR A 219 -12.11 -11.88 -23.07
N HIS A 220 -12.43 -10.61 -22.76
CA HIS A 220 -11.62 -9.77 -21.91
C HIS A 220 -12.02 -9.98 -20.44
N VAL A 221 -11.23 -10.78 -19.74
CA VAL A 221 -11.37 -11.06 -18.31
C VAL A 221 -10.12 -10.56 -17.58
N ARG A 222 -10.28 -10.11 -16.32
CA ARG A 222 -9.16 -9.74 -15.43
C ARG A 222 -9.44 -10.25 -14.03
N ALA A 223 -8.46 -10.92 -13.43
CA ALA A 223 -8.47 -11.22 -12.01
C ALA A 223 -8.52 -9.91 -11.20
N ALA A 224 -9.52 -9.74 -10.37
CA ALA A 224 -9.74 -8.48 -9.65
C ALA A 224 -9.33 -8.57 -8.18
N ALA A 225 -9.45 -9.75 -7.56
CA ALA A 225 -9.00 -10.00 -6.19
C ALA A 225 -8.88 -11.50 -5.92
N ALA A 226 -7.97 -11.87 -5.01
CA ALA A 226 -7.90 -13.22 -4.45
C ALA A 226 -8.22 -13.19 -2.95
N ARG A 227 -9.11 -14.08 -2.48
CA ARG A 227 -9.61 -14.10 -1.10
C ARG A 227 -9.40 -15.45 -0.44
N VAL A 228 -8.78 -15.43 0.75
CA VAL A 228 -8.74 -16.56 1.68
C VAL A 228 -9.87 -16.39 2.71
N VAL A 229 -10.62 -17.44 2.99
CA VAL A 229 -11.75 -17.45 3.92
C VAL A 229 -11.38 -18.26 5.17
N PHE A 230 -11.24 -17.59 6.32
CA PHE A 230 -10.93 -18.24 7.60
C PHE A 230 -12.19 -18.63 8.38
N ALA A 231 -13.24 -17.82 8.27
CA ALA A 231 -14.54 -18.10 8.91
C ALA A 231 -15.66 -17.54 8.03
N ASP A 232 -16.77 -18.26 7.91
CA ASP A 232 -17.94 -17.81 7.14
C ASP A 232 -18.85 -16.93 8.00
N VAL A 233 -18.36 -15.73 8.31
CA VAL A 233 -19.04 -14.70 9.08
C VAL A 233 -18.92 -13.35 8.37
N PRO A 234 -19.83 -12.39 8.61
CA PRO A 234 -19.72 -11.06 8.04
C PRO A 234 -18.44 -10.35 8.49
N VAL A 235 -17.84 -9.57 7.59
CA VAL A 235 -16.72 -8.68 7.92
C VAL A 235 -17.27 -7.39 8.50
N ALA A 236 -16.81 -7.02 9.69
CA ALA A 236 -17.19 -5.77 10.36
C ALA A 236 -16.24 -4.62 10.02
N SER A 237 -14.96 -4.91 9.76
CA SER A 237 -13.96 -3.91 9.39
C SER A 237 -12.86 -4.48 8.53
N TRP A 238 -12.25 -3.62 7.72
CA TRP A 238 -11.07 -3.92 6.90
C TRP A 238 -9.89 -3.09 7.37
N GLU A 239 -8.72 -3.68 7.43
CA GLU A 239 -7.45 -3.02 7.70
C GLU A 239 -6.38 -3.53 6.73
N PRO A 240 -5.35 -2.71 6.40
CA PRO A 240 -4.23 -3.20 5.60
C PRO A 240 -3.48 -4.30 6.37
N ALA A 241 -3.18 -5.40 5.70
CA ALA A 241 -2.22 -6.37 6.21
C ALA A 241 -0.81 -5.79 6.05
N THR A 242 -0.06 -5.70 7.15
CA THR A 242 1.25 -5.05 7.18
C THR A 242 2.37 -6.04 7.44
N LEU A 243 3.53 -5.79 6.87
CA LEU A 243 4.78 -6.46 7.21
C LEU A 243 5.40 -5.83 8.48
N PRO A 244 6.35 -6.51 9.15
CA PRO A 244 7.07 -5.92 10.27
C PRO A 244 7.67 -4.55 9.93
N GLY A 245 7.46 -3.56 10.79
CA GLY A 245 7.94 -2.19 10.60
C GLY A 245 7.05 -1.28 9.77
N GLN A 246 6.06 -1.80 9.06
CA GLN A 246 5.09 -0.97 8.34
C GLN A 246 4.04 -0.38 9.29
N ASP A 247 3.77 0.92 9.16
CA ASP A 247 2.76 1.65 9.93
C ASP A 247 1.83 2.40 8.97
N PRO A 248 0.54 2.03 8.86
CA PRO A 248 -0.40 2.67 7.94
C PRO A 248 -0.60 4.17 8.19
N ARG A 249 -0.30 4.68 9.39
CA ARG A 249 -0.35 6.12 9.71
C ARG A 249 0.70 6.93 8.94
N ARG A 250 1.69 6.27 8.34
CA ARG A 250 2.78 6.88 7.54
C ARG A 250 2.39 7.12 6.09
N LEU A 251 1.31 6.52 5.63
CA LEU A 251 0.85 6.61 4.24
C LEU A 251 0.24 7.98 3.94
N ASP A 252 0.49 8.48 2.73
CA ASP A 252 -0.13 9.69 2.16
C ASP A 252 -1.43 9.34 1.41
N ASP A 253 -2.04 10.34 0.74
CA ASP A 253 -3.26 10.17 -0.03
C ASP A 253 -3.09 9.09 -1.10
N GLY A 254 -3.98 8.09 -1.07
CA GLY A 254 -3.98 6.99 -2.03
C GLY A 254 -2.82 6.01 -1.89
N GLU A 255 -1.85 6.25 -1.00
CA GLU A 255 -0.75 5.32 -0.74
C GLU A 255 -1.25 4.07 0.00
N PHE A 256 -0.54 2.96 -0.19
CA PHE A 256 -0.78 1.68 0.47
C PHE A 256 0.51 0.88 0.60
N PHE A 257 0.56 -0.05 1.53
CA PHE A 257 1.54 -1.12 1.55
C PHE A 257 1.03 -2.28 0.72
N GLY A 258 1.89 -2.84 -0.12
CA GLY A 258 1.53 -3.96 -0.98
C GLY A 258 2.71 -4.87 -1.26
N PHE A 259 2.44 -6.02 -1.89
CA PHE A 259 3.47 -6.86 -2.46
C PHE A 259 3.70 -6.50 -3.92
N GLY A 260 4.98 -6.52 -4.35
CA GLY A 260 5.37 -6.29 -5.74
C GLY A 260 5.11 -7.51 -6.60
N VAL A 261 4.74 -7.29 -7.85
CA VAL A 261 4.58 -8.31 -8.89
C VAL A 261 5.33 -7.86 -10.12
N ASP A 262 6.17 -8.75 -10.66
CA ASP A 262 7.01 -8.55 -11.85
C ASP A 262 6.80 -9.68 -12.89
N GLY A 263 6.12 -10.76 -12.51
CA GLY A 263 5.77 -11.89 -13.36
C GLY A 263 4.29 -11.99 -13.72
N GLY A 264 3.49 -10.97 -13.44
CA GLY A 264 2.04 -10.98 -13.70
C GLY A 264 1.25 -11.94 -12.81
N ILE A 265 1.86 -12.48 -11.75
CA ILE A 265 1.29 -13.48 -10.84
C ILE A 265 1.52 -13.06 -9.39
N GLY A 266 0.47 -13.15 -8.56
CA GLY A 266 0.57 -13.10 -7.11
C GLY A 266 0.36 -14.47 -6.49
N CYS A 267 0.75 -14.65 -5.23
CA CYS A 267 0.46 -15.88 -4.50
C CYS A 267 0.24 -15.66 -3.01
N PHE A 268 -0.38 -16.67 -2.38
CA PHE A 268 -0.40 -16.83 -0.93
C PHE A 268 0.25 -18.16 -0.55
N PHE A 269 1.03 -18.17 0.55
CA PHE A 269 1.53 -19.40 1.16
C PHE A 269 1.83 -19.21 2.65
N ASP A 270 2.00 -20.32 3.39
CA ASP A 270 2.46 -20.27 4.78
C ASP A 270 3.99 -20.10 4.84
N ALA A 271 4.48 -19.24 5.72
CA ALA A 271 5.92 -18.99 5.86
C ALA A 271 6.76 -20.27 6.14
N ALA A 272 6.14 -21.35 6.63
CA ALA A 272 6.81 -22.64 6.81
C ALA A 272 7.28 -23.26 5.48
N ALA A 273 6.60 -22.94 4.36
CA ALA A 273 6.96 -23.44 3.03
C ALA A 273 8.05 -22.61 2.32
N LEU A 274 8.47 -21.46 2.90
CA LEU A 274 9.50 -20.61 2.29
C LEU A 274 10.77 -21.36 1.87
N PRO A 275 11.36 -22.23 2.70
CA PRO A 275 12.57 -22.98 2.30
C PRO A 275 12.36 -23.87 1.07
N HIS A 276 11.17 -24.47 0.92
CA HIS A 276 10.82 -25.28 -0.23
C HIS A 276 10.76 -24.45 -1.52
N PHE A 277 10.10 -23.30 -1.48
CA PHE A 277 9.97 -22.42 -2.65
C PHE A 277 11.32 -21.77 -3.03
N LEU A 278 12.15 -21.40 -2.07
CA LEU A 278 13.54 -20.95 -2.35
C LEU A 278 14.33 -22.02 -3.10
N LYS A 279 14.24 -23.29 -2.68
CA LYS A 279 14.90 -24.39 -3.36
C LYS A 279 14.33 -24.66 -4.76
N LEU A 280 13.03 -24.48 -4.95
CA LEU A 280 12.41 -24.60 -6.27
C LEU A 280 12.97 -23.55 -7.25
N MET A 281 13.26 -22.34 -6.76
CA MET A 281 13.84 -21.25 -7.55
C MET A 281 15.29 -21.47 -7.97
N GLU A 282 16.05 -22.37 -7.30
CA GLU A 282 17.42 -22.73 -7.72
C GLU A 282 17.43 -23.41 -9.10
N ASP A 283 16.34 -24.08 -9.49
CA ASP A 283 16.13 -24.65 -10.82
C ASP A 283 15.20 -23.73 -11.64
N PHE A 284 15.81 -22.73 -12.24
CA PHE A 284 15.07 -21.67 -12.97
C PHE A 284 14.23 -22.21 -14.13
N ASP A 285 14.69 -23.22 -14.85
CA ASP A 285 13.96 -23.80 -15.97
C ASP A 285 12.69 -24.49 -15.47
N ARG A 286 12.82 -25.33 -14.44
CA ARG A 286 11.67 -26.01 -13.81
C ARG A 286 10.71 -25.00 -13.17
N TYR A 287 11.25 -23.97 -12.54
CA TYR A 287 10.48 -22.92 -11.94
C TYR A 287 9.63 -22.14 -12.98
N THR A 288 10.27 -21.77 -14.09
CA THR A 288 9.59 -21.10 -15.21
C THR A 288 8.49 -21.98 -15.79
N ASP A 289 8.75 -23.27 -15.98
CA ASP A 289 7.75 -24.22 -16.47
C ASP A 289 6.55 -24.34 -15.54
N VAL A 290 6.79 -24.30 -14.22
CA VAL A 290 5.72 -24.40 -13.21
C VAL A 290 4.83 -23.16 -13.18
N PHE A 291 5.41 -21.96 -13.17
CA PHE A 291 4.67 -20.72 -12.94
C PHE A 291 4.28 -19.99 -14.22
N LEU A 292 5.08 -20.07 -15.28
CA LEU A 292 4.88 -19.33 -16.53
C LEU A 292 4.57 -20.23 -17.72
N GLY A 293 4.79 -21.56 -17.59
CA GLY A 293 4.50 -22.55 -18.62
C GLY A 293 3.01 -22.92 -18.73
N ASP A 294 2.69 -23.76 -19.72
CA ASP A 294 1.36 -24.38 -19.88
C ASP A 294 1.19 -25.47 -18.81
N ASN A 295 0.80 -25.09 -17.60
CA ASN A 295 0.63 -26.02 -16.49
C ASN A 295 -0.78 -26.65 -16.53
N PRO A 296 -0.91 -27.99 -16.75
CA PRO A 296 -2.20 -28.67 -16.78
C PRO A 296 -2.90 -28.77 -15.41
N GLU A 297 -2.18 -28.50 -14.30
CA GLU A 297 -2.74 -28.56 -12.95
C GLU A 297 -3.42 -27.25 -12.52
N GLY A 298 -3.22 -26.15 -13.28
CA GLY A 298 -3.84 -24.86 -13.02
C GLY A 298 -5.27 -24.77 -13.53
N ILE A 299 -6.10 -23.99 -12.86
CA ILE A 299 -7.42 -23.60 -13.36
C ILE A 299 -7.24 -22.32 -14.17
N GLU A 300 -7.62 -22.35 -15.44
CA GLU A 300 -7.61 -21.18 -16.31
C GLU A 300 -9.03 -20.74 -16.62
N VAL A 301 -9.30 -19.46 -16.41
CA VAL A 301 -10.54 -18.81 -16.83
C VAL A 301 -10.18 -17.71 -17.83
N GLN A 302 -10.21 -18.02 -19.11
CA GLN A 302 -9.93 -17.10 -20.23
C GLN A 302 -8.61 -16.30 -20.04
N GLY A 303 -7.53 -17.01 -19.74
CA GLY A 303 -6.20 -16.43 -19.52
C GLY A 303 -5.90 -16.01 -18.09
N GLU A 304 -6.88 -15.99 -17.20
CA GLU A 304 -6.65 -15.79 -15.76
C GLU A 304 -6.41 -17.14 -15.09
N ARG A 305 -5.28 -17.29 -14.42
CA ARG A 305 -4.81 -18.58 -13.89
C ARG A 305 -4.87 -18.65 -12.38
N THR A 306 -5.13 -19.83 -11.84
CA THR A 306 -4.82 -20.23 -10.47
C THR A 306 -4.01 -21.52 -10.48
N LEU A 307 -3.06 -21.63 -9.56
CA LEU A 307 -2.17 -22.78 -9.46
C LEU A 307 -1.92 -23.09 -7.99
N SER A 308 -1.92 -24.38 -7.63
CA SER A 308 -1.55 -24.81 -6.27
C SER A 308 -0.34 -25.74 -6.31
N ILE A 309 0.70 -25.40 -5.53
CA ILE A 309 1.93 -26.21 -5.39
C ILE A 309 2.12 -26.54 -3.92
N THR A 310 2.28 -27.82 -3.60
CA THR A 310 2.42 -28.29 -2.23
C THR A 310 3.90 -28.53 -1.87
N ASP A 311 4.32 -28.01 -0.72
CA ASP A 311 5.55 -28.42 -0.06
C ASP A 311 5.35 -29.78 0.61
N PRO A 312 6.04 -30.84 0.15
CA PRO A 312 5.87 -32.18 0.70
C PRO A 312 6.36 -32.33 2.14
N ASP A 313 7.25 -31.44 2.61
CA ASP A 313 7.88 -31.54 3.93
C ASP A 313 6.98 -30.93 5.02
N SER A 314 6.45 -29.74 4.79
CA SER A 314 5.58 -29.05 5.75
C SER A 314 4.09 -29.34 5.54
N GLY A 315 3.70 -29.83 4.36
CA GLY A 315 2.31 -29.98 3.92
C GLY A 315 1.62 -28.66 3.59
N ALA A 316 2.31 -27.52 3.75
CA ALA A 316 1.82 -26.24 3.27
C ALA A 316 1.79 -26.21 1.73
N ASN A 317 1.01 -25.30 1.18
CA ASN A 317 1.00 -25.08 -0.25
C ASN A 317 1.07 -23.59 -0.58
N LEU A 318 1.45 -23.30 -1.82
CA LEU A 318 1.31 -22.02 -2.45
C LEU A 318 0.08 -22.06 -3.33
N VAL A 319 -0.77 -21.03 -3.27
CA VAL A 319 -1.86 -20.78 -4.20
C VAL A 319 -1.53 -19.52 -4.97
N ALA A 320 -1.20 -19.65 -6.25
CA ALA A 320 -0.92 -18.56 -7.16
C ALA A 320 -2.17 -18.13 -7.94
N PHE A 321 -2.21 -16.88 -8.36
CA PHE A 321 -3.28 -16.27 -9.14
C PHE A 321 -2.75 -15.16 -10.04
N SER A 322 -3.37 -14.95 -11.20
CA SER A 322 -3.06 -13.80 -12.06
C SER A 322 -3.29 -12.47 -11.33
N SER A 323 -2.48 -11.47 -11.63
CA SER A 323 -2.46 -10.16 -10.94
C SER A 323 -3.17 -9.03 -11.70
N GLY A 324 -4.29 -9.31 -12.33
CA GLY A 324 -5.13 -8.31 -12.98
C GLY A 324 -4.49 -7.64 -14.20
N TRP A 325 -3.87 -6.48 -14.03
CA TRP A 325 -3.19 -5.78 -15.12
C TRP A 325 -1.72 -6.20 -15.32
N GLY A 326 -1.23 -7.15 -14.56
CA GLY A 326 0.14 -7.66 -14.65
C GLY A 326 1.05 -7.09 -13.56
N ASP A 327 2.20 -6.55 -13.96
CA ASP A 327 3.21 -6.03 -13.05
C ASP A 327 2.70 -4.82 -12.26
N GLY A 328 3.12 -4.72 -11.00
CA GLY A 328 2.68 -3.64 -10.14
C GLY A 328 2.88 -3.93 -8.65
N SER A 329 2.21 -3.14 -7.82
CA SER A 329 2.14 -3.36 -6.37
C SER A 329 0.67 -3.49 -5.96
N TYR A 330 0.37 -4.48 -5.14
CA TYR A 330 -1.00 -4.85 -4.78
C TYR A 330 -1.19 -4.94 -3.27
N PRO A 331 -2.18 -4.23 -2.70
CA PRO A 331 -2.44 -4.28 -1.27
C PRO A 331 -3.09 -5.60 -0.86
N VAL A 332 -2.81 -5.99 0.38
CA VAL A 332 -3.52 -7.07 1.05
C VAL A 332 -4.30 -6.52 2.22
N TRP A 333 -5.55 -6.93 2.33
CA TRP A 333 -6.49 -6.47 3.35
C TRP A 333 -6.88 -7.61 4.27
N ALA A 334 -6.85 -7.36 5.58
CA ALA A 334 -7.38 -8.26 6.60
C ALA A 334 -8.79 -7.82 6.98
N GLY A 335 -9.76 -8.72 6.79
CA GLY A 335 -11.15 -8.53 7.21
C GLY A 335 -11.35 -9.09 8.61
N ARG A 336 -11.91 -8.28 9.51
CA ARG A 336 -12.23 -8.69 10.88
C ARG A 336 -13.73 -8.81 11.08
N ASP A 337 -14.14 -9.81 11.86
CA ASP A 337 -15.52 -9.97 12.33
C ASP A 337 -15.87 -8.98 13.45
N ALA A 338 -17.10 -9.05 13.96
CA ALA A 338 -17.58 -8.20 15.04
C ALA A 338 -16.84 -8.40 16.37
N ASP A 339 -16.17 -9.54 16.56
CA ASP A 339 -15.34 -9.84 17.72
C ASP A 339 -13.87 -9.41 17.51
N GLY A 340 -13.54 -8.81 16.35
CA GLY A 340 -12.20 -8.39 15.99
C GLY A 340 -11.28 -9.52 15.52
N ARG A 341 -11.80 -10.74 15.29
CA ARG A 341 -11.01 -11.87 14.79
C ARG A 341 -10.88 -11.77 13.27
N VAL A 342 -9.71 -12.16 12.75
CA VAL A 342 -9.51 -12.20 11.29
C VAL A 342 -10.36 -13.33 10.70
N CYS A 343 -11.26 -12.97 9.79
CA CYS A 343 -12.15 -13.89 9.09
C CYS A 343 -11.90 -13.96 7.59
N ARG A 344 -11.19 -12.99 7.01
CA ARG A 344 -10.80 -12.93 5.59
C ARG A 344 -9.40 -12.35 5.43
N LEU A 345 -8.71 -12.76 4.35
CA LEU A 345 -7.57 -12.06 3.80
C LEU A 345 -7.80 -11.88 2.30
N VAL A 346 -7.54 -10.67 1.77
CA VAL A 346 -7.81 -10.37 0.35
C VAL A 346 -6.62 -9.63 -0.25
N ALA A 347 -6.06 -10.17 -1.33
CA ALA A 347 -5.21 -9.41 -2.24
C ALA A 347 -6.14 -8.67 -3.22
N ASP A 348 -6.12 -7.35 -3.18
CA ASP A 348 -6.85 -6.48 -4.10
C ASP A 348 -5.94 -6.15 -5.29
N LEU A 349 -6.32 -6.61 -6.47
CA LEU A 349 -5.53 -6.44 -7.69
C LEU A 349 -5.83 -5.11 -8.40
N LEU A 350 -6.50 -4.20 -7.71
CA LEU A 350 -6.78 -2.81 -8.09
C LEU A 350 -7.53 -2.62 -9.42
N VAL A 351 -8.09 -3.70 -9.98
CA VAL A 351 -8.79 -3.64 -11.27
C VAL A 351 -10.03 -2.76 -11.20
N VAL A 352 -10.75 -2.79 -10.08
CA VAL A 352 -11.95 -1.96 -9.86
C VAL A 352 -11.69 -0.72 -9.02
N ASN A 353 -10.41 -0.40 -8.74
CA ASN A 353 -10.08 0.80 -7.98
C ASN A 353 -10.60 2.06 -8.69
N GLY A 354 -11.29 2.93 -7.95
CA GLY A 354 -11.95 4.12 -8.51
C GLY A 354 -13.12 3.84 -9.45
N ALA A 355 -13.58 2.59 -9.55
CA ALA A 355 -14.78 2.24 -10.31
C ALA A 355 -16.05 2.50 -9.50
N THR A 356 -17.15 2.77 -10.20
CA THR A 356 -18.48 2.92 -9.60
C THR A 356 -19.22 1.58 -9.64
N LEU A 357 -19.68 1.10 -8.50
CA LEU A 357 -20.59 -0.04 -8.41
C LEU A 357 -21.99 0.38 -8.90
N LEU A 358 -22.54 -0.35 -9.86
CA LEU A 358 -23.84 -0.04 -10.48
C LEU A 358 -24.99 -0.90 -9.92
N GLY A 359 -24.69 -2.08 -9.35
CA GLY A 359 -25.69 -2.98 -8.82
C GLY A 359 -25.18 -4.36 -8.42
#